data_d63f5e41a6d1e04a8dbf442b9a89b993
#
_entry.id   d63f5e41a6d1e04a8dbf442b9a89b993
#
_cell.length_a   1.000
_cell.length_b   1.000
_cell.length_c   1.000
_cell.angle_alpha   90.00
_cell.angle_beta   90.00
_cell.angle_gamma   90.00
#
_symmetry.space_group_name_H-M   'P 1'
#
loop_
_entity.id
_entity.type
_entity.pdbx_description
1 polymer ?
#
loop_
_entity_poly.entity_id
_entity_poly.type
_entity_poly.pdbx_seq_one_letter_code
_entity_poly.pdbx_strand_id
1 'polypeptide(L)'
;MKSYYIASCLFTARFPEVSLAIQHYIEKRYNIQIVRCCIPNFRIKPNEERIPAGDAREAWKKLPVSAGLEPGDVVYSLCHNCTNIVEEQNEGVRALSLWELIDQDETFVYPDYAGLRATIQDCWRSRERTGEQEAVRRILEKMHIDYVEIPNNRDKADFCGSTLYREQPAKKRALCAQALCGTGGRQVSPPFRGGTDCHHARLLPSV
;
A
#
# COMPACT_ATOMS: atom_id res chain seq x y z
N MET A 1 -19.65 -2.48 -15.86
CA MET A 1 -18.47 -1.93 -15.16
C MET A 1 -18.83 -1.84 -13.69
N LYS A 2 -18.17 -2.61 -12.86
CA LYS A 2 -18.34 -2.61 -11.40
C LYS A 2 -17.02 -2.16 -10.76
N SER A 3 -17.11 -1.69 -9.53
CA SER A 3 -15.92 -1.30 -8.76
C SER A 3 -15.79 -2.14 -7.51
N TYR A 4 -14.57 -2.57 -7.22
CA TYR A 4 -14.23 -3.42 -6.10
C TYR A 4 -13.09 -2.83 -5.28
N TYR A 5 -13.11 -3.05 -3.99
CA TYR A 5 -11.95 -2.84 -3.13
C TYR A 5 -11.46 -4.16 -2.56
N ILE A 6 -10.20 -4.46 -2.77
CA ILE A 6 -9.59 -5.66 -2.19
C ILE A 6 -9.03 -5.35 -0.80
N ALA A 7 -9.68 -5.86 0.23
CA ALA A 7 -9.14 -5.91 1.58
C ALA A 7 -7.98 -6.93 1.62
N SER A 8 -6.78 -6.48 1.30
CA SER A 8 -5.60 -7.34 1.19
C SER A 8 -5.24 -8.00 2.52
N CYS A 9 -5.07 -9.32 2.49
CA CYS A 9 -4.81 -10.13 3.68
C CYS A 9 -3.56 -9.69 4.45
N LEU A 10 -2.50 -9.33 3.76
CA LEU A 10 -1.24 -8.95 4.38
C LEU A 10 -1.33 -7.58 5.06
N PHE A 11 -2.00 -6.62 4.43
CA PHE A 11 -2.25 -5.32 5.03
C PHE A 11 -3.13 -5.46 6.27
N THR A 12 -4.23 -6.21 6.16
CA THR A 12 -5.13 -6.50 7.29
C THR A 12 -4.40 -7.22 8.43
N ALA A 13 -3.49 -8.14 8.11
CA ALA A 13 -2.70 -8.84 9.13
C ALA A 13 -1.76 -7.91 9.92
N ARG A 14 -1.33 -6.80 9.33
CA ARG A 14 -0.38 -5.87 9.95
C ARG A 14 -1.03 -4.69 10.61
N PHE A 15 -2.09 -4.21 9.99
CA PHE A 15 -2.82 -3.02 10.40
C PHE A 15 -4.31 -3.33 10.47
N PRO A 16 -4.73 -4.24 11.37
CA PRO A 16 -6.11 -4.73 11.40
C PRO A 16 -7.13 -3.62 11.60
N GLU A 17 -6.88 -2.71 12.52
CA GLU A 17 -7.77 -1.58 12.82
C GLU A 17 -7.85 -0.59 11.66
N VAL A 18 -6.72 -0.27 11.04
CA VAL A 18 -6.66 0.62 9.88
C VAL A 18 -7.39 -0.01 8.69
N SER A 19 -7.20 -1.32 8.47
CA SER A 19 -7.90 -2.05 7.41
C SER A 19 -9.41 -2.00 7.60
N LEU A 20 -9.88 -2.17 8.83
CA LEU A 20 -11.30 -2.09 9.15
C LEU A 20 -11.85 -0.66 8.96
N ALA A 21 -11.12 0.34 9.41
CA ALA A 21 -11.48 1.74 9.21
C ALA A 21 -11.60 2.11 7.71
N ILE A 22 -10.68 1.62 6.88
CA ILE A 22 -10.73 1.81 5.43
C ILE A 22 -11.96 1.13 4.83
N GLN A 23 -12.27 -0.09 5.24
CA GLN A 23 -13.47 -0.79 4.77
C GLN A 23 -14.74 0.01 5.10
N HIS A 24 -14.88 0.46 6.34
CA HIS A 24 -16.01 1.30 6.75
C HIS A 24 -16.09 2.63 5.99
N TYR A 25 -14.93 3.26 5.72
CA TYR A 25 -14.87 4.48 4.92
C TYR A 25 -15.37 4.23 3.50
N ILE A 26 -14.90 3.17 2.84
CA ILE A 26 -15.29 2.81 1.48
C ILE A 26 -16.78 2.47 1.40
N GLU A 27 -17.29 1.68 2.34
CA GLU A 27 -18.73 1.35 2.42
C GLU A 27 -19.62 2.56 2.53
N LYS A 28 -19.23 3.52 3.36
CA LYS A 28 -20.03 4.74 3.59
C LYS A 28 -19.94 5.75 2.46
N ARG A 29 -18.83 5.75 1.74
CA ARG A 29 -18.49 6.83 0.82
C ARG A 29 -18.73 6.48 -0.64
N TYR A 30 -18.45 5.27 -1.01
CA TYR A 30 -18.45 4.84 -2.40
C TYR A 30 -19.37 3.64 -2.62
N ASN A 31 -19.92 3.56 -3.82
CA ASN A 31 -20.66 2.37 -4.24
C ASN A 31 -19.67 1.31 -4.78
N ILE A 32 -18.78 0.83 -3.90
CA ILE A 32 -17.71 -0.11 -4.21
C ILE A 32 -17.93 -1.36 -3.38
N GLN A 33 -17.92 -2.51 -4.03
CA GLN A 33 -18.03 -3.80 -3.33
C GLN A 33 -16.70 -4.14 -2.67
N ILE A 34 -16.70 -4.38 -1.36
CA ILE A 34 -15.52 -4.83 -0.63
C ILE A 34 -15.42 -6.35 -0.77
N VAL A 35 -14.23 -6.81 -1.18
CA VAL A 35 -13.92 -8.22 -1.36
C VAL A 35 -12.60 -8.57 -0.68
N ARG A 36 -12.46 -9.80 -0.23
CA ARG A 36 -11.14 -10.33 0.17
C ARG A 36 -10.41 -10.85 -1.04
N CYS A 37 -9.08 -10.72 -1.06
CA CYS A 37 -8.32 -11.28 -2.16
C CYS A 37 -8.48 -12.81 -2.20
N CYS A 38 -8.91 -13.31 -3.34
CA CYS A 38 -8.77 -14.69 -3.71
C CYS A 38 -7.97 -14.74 -5.00
N ILE A 39 -6.73 -15.07 -4.84
CA ILE A 39 -5.90 -15.40 -5.98
C ILE A 39 -6.06 -16.90 -6.16
N PRO A 40 -6.52 -17.37 -7.33
CA PRO A 40 -6.52 -18.78 -7.64
C PRO A 40 -5.13 -19.35 -7.34
N ASN A 41 -5.05 -20.47 -6.64
CA ASN A 41 -3.81 -21.09 -6.17
C ASN A 41 -3.11 -20.42 -4.96
N PHE A 42 -3.56 -19.28 -4.46
CA PHE A 42 -3.12 -18.78 -3.17
C PHE A 42 -3.92 -19.46 -2.06
N ARG A 43 -3.23 -20.11 -1.14
CA ARG A 43 -3.87 -20.74 0.03
C ARG A 43 -4.40 -19.64 0.95
N ILE A 44 -5.70 -19.39 0.93
CA ILE A 44 -6.37 -18.36 1.75
C ILE A 44 -6.17 -18.63 3.23
N LYS A 45 -6.23 -19.91 3.66
CA LYS A 45 -6.07 -20.31 5.07
C LYS A 45 -4.80 -19.76 5.74
N PRO A 46 -3.59 -19.90 5.17
CA PRO A 46 -2.39 -19.34 5.79
C PRO A 46 -2.42 -17.81 5.91
N ASN A 47 -3.13 -17.13 5.03
CA ASN A 47 -3.24 -15.67 5.07
C ASN A 47 -4.26 -15.21 6.11
N GLU A 48 -5.37 -15.93 6.25
CA GLU A 48 -6.36 -15.70 7.30
C GLU A 48 -5.76 -15.89 8.69
N GLU A 49 -4.99 -16.96 8.90
CA GLU A 49 -4.31 -17.24 10.16
C GLU A 49 -3.28 -16.17 10.56
N ARG A 50 -2.77 -15.40 9.59
CA ARG A 50 -1.85 -14.27 9.85
C ARG A 50 -2.54 -13.05 10.41
N ILE A 51 -3.83 -12.87 10.15
CA ILE A 51 -4.59 -11.76 10.71
C ILE A 51 -4.80 -12.04 12.20
N PRO A 52 -4.42 -11.13 13.11
CA PRO A 52 -4.64 -11.29 14.54
C PRO A 52 -6.11 -11.58 14.85
N ALA A 53 -6.37 -12.41 15.85
CA ALA A 53 -7.74 -12.66 16.32
C ALA A 53 -8.37 -11.35 16.78
N GLY A 54 -9.65 -11.14 16.44
CA GLY A 54 -10.40 -9.93 16.75
C GLY A 54 -11.35 -9.51 15.63
N ASP A 55 -11.97 -8.36 15.79
CA ASP A 55 -13.04 -7.86 14.91
C ASP A 55 -12.61 -7.75 13.44
N ALA A 56 -11.38 -7.27 13.19
CA ALA A 56 -10.87 -7.14 11.84
C ALA A 56 -10.72 -8.49 11.12
N ARG A 57 -10.33 -9.55 11.84
CA ARG A 57 -10.27 -10.91 11.29
C ARG A 57 -11.66 -11.44 10.97
N GLU A 58 -12.61 -11.28 11.88
CA GLU A 58 -13.97 -11.75 11.70
C GLU A 58 -14.71 -10.96 10.61
N ALA A 59 -14.49 -9.66 10.51
CA ALA A 59 -15.00 -8.84 9.42
C ALA A 59 -14.40 -9.30 8.06
N TRP A 60 -13.08 -9.47 7.99
CA TRP A 60 -12.40 -9.92 6.78
C TRP A 60 -12.88 -11.31 6.31
N LYS A 61 -13.14 -12.24 7.22
CA LYS A 61 -13.65 -13.58 6.89
C LYS A 61 -15.04 -13.55 6.24
N LYS A 62 -15.87 -12.59 6.63
CA LYS A 62 -17.23 -12.42 6.09
C LYS A 62 -17.24 -11.81 4.69
N LEU A 63 -16.17 -11.16 4.27
CA LEU A 63 -16.10 -10.56 2.94
C LEU A 63 -16.23 -11.63 1.85
N PRO A 64 -16.95 -11.34 0.78
CA PRO A 64 -16.97 -12.21 -0.38
C PRO A 64 -15.56 -12.33 -0.99
N VAL A 65 -15.32 -13.45 -1.61
CA VAL A 65 -14.08 -13.69 -2.34
C VAL A 65 -14.15 -12.93 -3.67
N SER A 66 -13.04 -12.29 -4.09
CA SER A 66 -12.96 -11.69 -5.41
C SER A 66 -12.96 -12.80 -6.47
N ALA A 67 -14.11 -13.04 -7.09
CA ALA A 67 -14.28 -13.99 -8.16
C ALA A 67 -15.20 -13.40 -9.23
N GLY A 68 -14.98 -13.80 -10.50
CA GLY A 68 -15.84 -13.36 -11.59
C GLY A 68 -15.67 -11.86 -11.94
N LEU A 69 -14.44 -11.35 -11.86
CA LEU A 69 -14.10 -10.04 -12.42
C LEU A 69 -14.24 -10.09 -13.94
N GLU A 70 -14.87 -9.06 -14.52
CA GLU A 70 -15.17 -8.97 -15.95
C GLU A 70 -14.36 -7.84 -16.60
N PRO A 71 -14.07 -7.92 -17.90
CA PRO A 71 -13.45 -6.83 -18.63
C PRO A 71 -14.18 -5.49 -18.42
N GLY A 72 -13.44 -4.45 -18.11
CA GLY A 72 -13.98 -3.13 -17.78
C GLY A 72 -14.24 -2.89 -16.31
N ASP A 73 -14.15 -3.90 -15.44
CA ASP A 73 -14.22 -3.72 -14.00
C ASP A 73 -12.99 -3.00 -13.44
N VAL A 74 -13.16 -2.27 -12.35
CA VAL A 74 -12.11 -1.53 -11.67
C VAL A 74 -11.90 -2.10 -10.26
N VAL A 75 -10.66 -2.37 -9.91
CA VAL A 75 -10.29 -2.93 -8.62
C VAL A 75 -9.33 -1.99 -7.90
N TYR A 76 -9.71 -1.51 -6.73
CA TYR A 76 -8.85 -0.71 -5.87
C TYR A 76 -8.13 -1.58 -4.85
N SER A 77 -6.86 -1.31 -4.59
CA SER A 77 -6.05 -2.05 -3.62
C SER A 77 -4.96 -1.17 -3.01
N LEU A 78 -4.52 -1.52 -1.80
CA LEU A 78 -3.30 -0.97 -1.18
C LEU A 78 -2.08 -1.87 -1.38
N CYS A 79 -2.26 -3.03 -1.96
CA CYS A 79 -1.21 -4.03 -2.09
C CYS A 79 -0.80 -4.22 -3.55
N HIS A 80 0.42 -3.81 -3.91
CA HIS A 80 0.93 -3.96 -5.27
C HIS A 80 0.92 -5.41 -5.79
N ASN A 81 1.09 -6.40 -4.89
CA ASN A 81 0.94 -7.80 -5.29
C ASN A 81 -0.49 -8.10 -5.73
N CYS A 82 -1.49 -7.61 -4.96
CA CYS A 82 -2.89 -7.81 -5.34
C CYS A 82 -3.20 -7.10 -6.66
N THR A 83 -2.72 -5.87 -6.82
CA THR A 83 -2.90 -5.07 -8.04
C THR A 83 -2.37 -5.80 -9.28
N ASN A 84 -1.09 -6.20 -9.23
CA ASN A 84 -0.46 -6.87 -10.38
C ASN A 84 -1.11 -8.21 -10.69
N ILE A 85 -1.41 -9.02 -9.69
CA ILE A 85 -2.03 -10.33 -9.91
C ILE A 85 -3.45 -10.19 -10.48
N VAL A 86 -4.22 -9.20 -10.05
CA VAL A 86 -5.55 -8.95 -10.62
C VAL A 86 -5.45 -8.66 -12.11
N GLU A 87 -4.54 -7.79 -12.52
CA GLU A 87 -4.35 -7.47 -13.95
C GLU A 87 -3.77 -8.63 -14.76
N GLU A 88 -2.81 -9.37 -14.19
CA GLU A 88 -2.19 -10.52 -14.83
C GLU A 88 -3.20 -11.67 -15.07
N GLN A 89 -4.21 -11.81 -14.22
CA GLN A 89 -5.15 -12.93 -14.27
C GLN A 89 -6.52 -12.59 -14.85
N ASN A 90 -6.82 -11.30 -15.05
CA ASN A 90 -8.14 -10.89 -15.52
C ASN A 90 -7.97 -9.87 -16.66
N GLU A 91 -8.01 -10.35 -17.88
CA GLU A 91 -7.90 -9.50 -19.06
C GLU A 91 -8.95 -8.40 -19.07
N GLY A 92 -8.53 -7.17 -19.34
CA GLY A 92 -9.41 -6.01 -19.42
C GLY A 92 -9.89 -5.45 -18.06
N VAL A 93 -9.47 -6.03 -16.93
CA VAL A 93 -9.69 -5.46 -15.60
C VAL A 93 -8.59 -4.44 -15.29
N ARG A 94 -8.98 -3.29 -14.75
CA ARG A 94 -8.03 -2.25 -14.31
C ARG A 94 -7.85 -2.34 -12.80
N ALA A 95 -6.60 -2.39 -12.35
CA ALA A 95 -6.30 -2.32 -10.94
C ALA A 95 -5.63 -0.97 -10.60
N LEU A 96 -6.26 -0.22 -9.70
CA LEU A 96 -5.83 1.10 -9.25
C LEU A 96 -5.45 1.06 -7.77
N SER A 97 -4.65 2.02 -7.36
CA SER A 97 -4.35 2.21 -5.94
C SER A 97 -5.52 2.89 -5.22
N LEU A 98 -5.72 2.54 -3.95
CA LEU A 98 -6.64 3.27 -3.09
C LEU A 98 -6.22 4.75 -2.93
N TRP A 99 -4.93 5.04 -3.04
CA TRP A 99 -4.42 6.41 -2.99
C TRP A 99 -4.95 7.28 -4.13
N GLU A 100 -5.11 6.71 -5.33
CA GLU A 100 -5.69 7.41 -6.48
C GLU A 100 -7.17 7.74 -6.23
N LEU A 101 -7.92 6.84 -5.59
CA LEU A 101 -9.31 7.07 -5.22
C LEU A 101 -9.44 8.20 -4.17
N ILE A 102 -8.61 8.16 -3.13
CA ILE A 102 -8.62 9.17 -2.06
C ILE A 102 -8.18 10.53 -2.60
N ASP A 103 -7.14 10.56 -3.43
CA ASP A 103 -6.64 11.81 -4.01
C ASP A 103 -7.68 12.54 -4.88
N GLN A 104 -8.52 11.77 -5.58
CA GLN A 104 -9.60 12.28 -6.42
C GLN A 104 -10.86 12.68 -5.62
N ASP A 105 -10.95 12.30 -4.35
CA ASP A 105 -12.08 12.67 -3.51
C ASP A 105 -11.91 14.09 -2.96
N GLU A 106 -12.50 15.06 -3.63
CA GLU A 106 -12.46 16.48 -3.23
C GLU A 106 -13.04 16.76 -1.84
N THR A 107 -13.81 15.82 -1.29
CA THR A 107 -14.46 15.96 0.01
C THR A 107 -13.71 15.21 1.11
N PHE A 108 -12.60 14.55 0.78
CA PHE A 108 -11.73 13.92 1.78
C PHE A 108 -11.00 14.99 2.59
N VAL A 109 -11.18 14.96 3.91
CA VAL A 109 -10.52 15.90 4.81
C VAL A 109 -9.15 15.36 5.20
N TYR A 110 -8.12 15.99 4.69
CA TYR A 110 -6.74 15.63 5.01
C TYR A 110 -6.34 16.20 6.37
N PRO A 111 -5.67 15.43 7.24
CA PRO A 111 -5.05 15.99 8.44
C PRO A 111 -3.90 16.93 8.06
N ASP A 112 -3.71 17.99 8.85
CA ASP A 112 -2.59 18.91 8.69
C ASP A 112 -1.39 18.41 9.50
N TYR A 113 -0.29 18.17 8.79
CA TYR A 113 1.00 17.77 9.36
C TYR A 113 2.12 18.74 9.00
N ALA A 114 1.81 20.03 8.96
CA ALA A 114 2.81 21.07 8.71
C ALA A 114 4.02 20.93 9.64
N GLY A 115 5.22 21.03 9.06
CA GLY A 115 6.49 20.85 9.77
C GLY A 115 6.99 19.42 9.85
N LEU A 116 6.20 18.42 9.44
CA LEU A 116 6.74 17.08 9.25
C LEU A 116 7.56 17.00 7.96
N ARG A 117 8.67 16.27 8.04
CA ARG A 117 9.51 15.95 6.88
C ARG A 117 9.52 14.45 6.65
N ALA A 118 9.38 14.05 5.40
CA ALA A 118 9.35 12.65 5.00
C ALA A 118 10.29 12.38 3.82
N THR A 119 10.57 11.12 3.55
CA THR A 119 11.12 10.66 2.29
C THR A 119 10.22 9.61 1.70
N ILE A 120 10.07 9.63 0.38
CA ILE A 120 9.26 8.66 -0.35
C ILE A 120 10.19 7.60 -0.93
N GLN A 121 9.82 6.35 -0.73
CA GLN A 121 10.40 5.22 -1.44
C GLN A 121 9.29 4.49 -2.19
N ASP A 122 9.22 4.68 -3.50
CA ASP A 122 8.27 3.97 -4.33
C ASP A 122 8.59 2.47 -4.40
N CYS A 123 7.58 1.68 -4.64
CA CYS A 123 7.74 0.25 -4.81
C CYS A 123 8.27 -0.06 -6.21
N TRP A 124 9.25 -0.94 -6.32
CA TRP A 124 9.71 -1.43 -7.60
C TRP A 124 8.60 -2.06 -8.47
N ARG A 125 7.51 -2.54 -7.84
CA ARG A 125 6.33 -3.07 -8.53
C ARG A 125 5.39 -1.99 -9.05
N SER A 126 5.58 -0.75 -8.63
CA SER A 126 4.77 0.39 -9.08
C SER A 126 5.52 1.29 -10.09
N ARG A 127 6.62 0.84 -10.67
CA ARG A 127 7.43 1.63 -11.61
C ARG A 127 6.61 2.21 -12.76
N GLU A 128 5.67 1.44 -13.28
CA GLU A 128 4.80 1.83 -14.39
C GLU A 128 3.48 2.48 -13.94
N ARG A 129 3.29 2.66 -12.61
CA ARG A 129 2.05 3.19 -12.01
C ARG A 129 2.22 4.66 -11.63
N THR A 130 2.43 5.50 -12.63
CA THR A 130 2.65 6.94 -12.42
C THR A 130 1.47 7.60 -11.71
N GLY A 131 0.23 7.20 -12.00
CA GLY A 131 -0.97 7.72 -11.34
C GLY A 131 -0.94 7.53 -9.83
N GLU A 132 -0.57 6.34 -9.36
CA GLU A 132 -0.40 6.04 -7.95
C GLU A 132 0.73 6.85 -7.30
N GLN A 133 1.89 6.93 -7.97
CA GLN A 133 3.05 7.68 -7.48
C GLN A 133 2.73 9.16 -7.30
N GLU A 134 2.05 9.76 -8.27
CA GLU A 134 1.62 11.16 -8.19
C GLU A 134 0.51 11.38 -7.16
N ALA A 135 -0.43 10.45 -7.02
CA ALA A 135 -1.48 10.55 -6.00
C ALA A 135 -0.88 10.58 -4.58
N VAL A 136 0.11 9.72 -4.29
CA VAL A 136 0.80 9.71 -3.00
C VAL A 136 1.46 11.07 -2.73
N ARG A 137 2.10 11.68 -3.72
CA ARG A 137 2.76 12.99 -3.58
C ARG A 137 1.76 14.10 -3.32
N ARG A 138 0.69 14.18 -4.11
CA ARG A 138 -0.39 15.16 -3.90
C ARG A 138 -1.06 15.00 -2.53
N ILE A 139 -1.22 13.77 -2.04
CA ILE A 139 -1.73 13.52 -0.68
C ILE A 139 -0.78 14.11 0.37
N LEU A 140 0.52 13.90 0.25
CA LEU A 140 1.51 14.48 1.18
C LEU A 140 1.49 16.02 1.13
N GLU A 141 1.37 16.61 -0.05
CA GLU A 141 1.22 18.06 -0.23
C GLU A 141 -0.06 18.59 0.41
N LYS A 142 -1.21 17.93 0.20
CA LYS A 142 -2.48 18.25 0.84
C LYS A 142 -2.44 18.13 2.37
N MET A 143 -1.55 17.30 2.89
CA MET A 143 -1.28 17.15 4.33
C MET A 143 -0.20 18.11 4.86
N HIS A 144 0.32 19.00 4.02
CA HIS A 144 1.42 19.93 4.31
C HIS A 144 2.70 19.25 4.82
N ILE A 145 2.99 18.05 4.29
CA ILE A 145 4.20 17.31 4.63
C ILE A 145 5.30 17.65 3.62
N ASP A 146 6.42 18.17 4.11
CA ASP A 146 7.63 18.33 3.29
C ASP A 146 8.23 16.96 2.99
N TYR A 147 8.48 16.66 1.72
CA TYR A 147 9.11 15.40 1.38
C TYR A 147 10.31 15.55 0.45
N VAL A 148 11.20 14.58 0.52
CA VAL A 148 12.39 14.48 -0.31
C VAL A 148 12.36 13.17 -1.09
N GLU A 149 12.58 13.26 -2.39
CA GLU A 149 12.74 12.09 -3.25
C GLU A 149 14.09 11.42 -3.00
N ILE A 150 14.09 10.09 -2.99
CA ILE A 150 15.35 9.35 -3.05
C ILE A 150 15.83 9.21 -4.50
N PRO A 151 17.16 9.04 -4.76
CA PRO A 151 17.69 9.03 -6.13
C PRO A 151 17.08 7.95 -7.03
N ASN A 152 16.84 6.75 -6.51
CA ASN A 152 16.23 5.65 -7.24
C ASN A 152 14.76 5.50 -6.84
N ASN A 153 13.93 6.36 -7.38
CA ASN A 153 12.49 6.39 -7.10
C ASN A 153 11.68 6.39 -8.40
N ARG A 154 10.39 6.33 -8.33
CA ARG A 154 9.44 6.32 -9.46
C ARG A 154 9.73 5.13 -10.41
N ASP A 155 9.98 5.41 -11.69
CA ASP A 155 10.35 4.42 -12.71
C ASP A 155 11.70 3.72 -12.45
N LYS A 156 12.58 4.36 -11.66
CA LYS A 156 13.89 3.84 -11.23
C LYS A 156 13.86 3.17 -9.85
N ALA A 157 12.67 3.02 -9.25
CA ALA A 157 12.56 2.48 -7.91
C ALA A 157 13.16 1.08 -7.80
N ASP A 158 14.11 0.90 -6.87
CA ASP A 158 14.76 -0.36 -6.61
C ASP A 158 13.98 -1.22 -5.61
N PHE A 159 14.30 -2.51 -5.61
CA PHE A 159 13.73 -3.42 -4.64
C PHE A 159 14.12 -3.04 -3.21
N CYS A 160 13.14 -2.72 -2.38
CA CYS A 160 13.33 -2.25 -0.99
C CYS A 160 13.88 -3.31 -0.02
N GLY A 161 14.11 -4.55 -0.47
CA GLY A 161 14.58 -5.65 0.37
C GLY A 161 13.54 -6.19 1.36
N SER A 162 12.26 -5.86 1.20
CA SER A 162 11.21 -6.23 2.17
C SER A 162 11.08 -7.72 2.43
N THR A 163 11.25 -8.57 1.41
CA THR A 163 11.20 -10.03 1.53
C THR A 163 12.44 -10.62 2.20
N LEU A 164 13.58 -9.90 2.19
CA LEU A 164 14.83 -10.34 2.76
C LEU A 164 14.92 -10.13 4.29
N TYR A 165 13.94 -9.44 4.86
CA TYR A 165 14.02 -9.03 6.26
C TYR A 165 14.11 -10.20 7.26
N ARG A 166 13.46 -11.31 6.98
CA ARG A 166 13.49 -12.49 7.83
C ARG A 166 14.75 -13.32 7.60
N GLU A 167 15.15 -13.47 6.34
CA GLU A 167 16.19 -14.39 5.91
C GLU A 167 17.58 -13.75 5.96
N GLN A 168 17.68 -12.48 5.60
CA GLN A 168 18.95 -11.75 5.49
C GLN A 168 18.82 -10.30 5.99
N PRO A 169 18.64 -10.07 7.29
CA PRO A 169 18.40 -8.73 7.83
C PRO A 169 19.55 -7.75 7.60
N ALA A 170 20.79 -8.23 7.52
CA ALA A 170 21.96 -7.41 7.20
C ALA A 170 21.91 -6.90 5.76
N LYS A 171 21.54 -7.75 4.80
CA LYS A 171 21.39 -7.39 3.39
C LYS A 171 20.27 -6.36 3.19
N LYS A 172 19.18 -6.51 3.91
CA LYS A 172 18.08 -5.50 3.89
C LYS A 172 18.55 -4.15 4.41
N ARG A 173 19.29 -4.14 5.53
CA ARG A 173 19.85 -2.89 6.08
C ARG A 173 20.78 -2.21 5.08
N ALA A 174 21.62 -2.96 4.39
CA ALA A 174 22.52 -2.45 3.37
C ALA A 174 21.73 -1.82 2.19
N LEU A 175 20.68 -2.48 1.68
CA LEU A 175 19.83 -1.96 0.62
C LEU A 175 19.10 -0.69 1.05
N CYS A 176 18.54 -0.66 2.27
CA CYS A 176 17.91 0.55 2.80
C CYS A 176 18.92 1.70 2.99
N ALA A 177 20.14 1.40 3.42
CA ALA A 177 21.21 2.37 3.56
C ALA A 177 21.63 2.95 2.22
N GLN A 178 21.78 2.13 1.18
CA GLN A 178 22.09 2.58 -0.19
C GLN A 178 21.01 3.50 -0.74
N ALA A 179 19.74 3.18 -0.53
CA ALA A 179 18.63 4.03 -0.95
C ALA A 179 18.62 5.40 -0.25
N LEU A 180 19.10 5.47 1.01
CA LEU A 180 19.13 6.69 1.82
C LEU A 180 20.42 7.50 1.68
N CYS A 181 21.56 6.87 1.34
CA CYS A 181 22.86 7.55 1.23
C CYS A 181 22.91 8.63 0.14
N GLY A 182 22.03 8.58 -0.86
CA GLY A 182 21.92 9.61 -1.89
C GLY A 182 21.30 10.93 -1.42
N THR A 183 20.69 10.97 -0.25
CA THR A 183 19.95 12.14 0.27
C THR A 183 20.70 12.99 1.27
N GLY A 184 21.97 12.67 1.58
CA GLY A 184 22.77 13.43 2.57
C GLY A 184 22.27 13.36 4.03
N GLY A 185 21.29 12.50 4.29
CA GLY A 185 20.69 12.35 5.62
C GLY A 185 21.52 11.47 6.56
N ARG A 186 21.67 11.90 7.81
CA ARG A 186 22.25 11.08 8.88
C ARG A 186 21.46 9.78 9.05
N GLN A 187 22.18 8.68 9.28
CA GLN A 187 21.59 7.39 9.61
C GLN A 187 20.68 7.51 10.84
N VAL A 188 19.39 7.41 10.62
CA VAL A 188 18.44 7.21 11.71
C VAL A 188 18.10 5.73 11.74
N SER A 189 18.42 5.06 12.82
CA SER A 189 18.04 3.68 13.05
C SER A 189 16.52 3.55 13.03
N PRO A 190 15.93 2.65 12.22
CA PRO A 190 14.50 2.58 12.09
C PRO A 190 13.85 1.95 13.31
N PRO A 191 12.84 2.58 13.92
CA PRO A 191 12.00 1.93 14.93
C PRO A 191 10.92 1.03 14.35
N PHE A 192 10.94 0.72 13.04
CA PHE A 192 9.88 -0.07 12.42
C PHE A 192 10.26 -1.53 12.21
N ARG A 193 9.59 -2.40 12.97
CA ARG A 193 9.57 -3.84 12.75
C ARG A 193 8.63 -4.16 11.59
N GLY A 194 9.24 -4.51 10.47
CA GLY A 194 8.70 -5.39 9.42
C GLY A 194 7.42 -5.00 8.70
N GLY A 195 7.53 -4.71 7.41
CA GLY A 195 6.41 -4.63 6.52
C GLY A 195 6.78 -4.77 5.05
N THR A 196 6.02 -5.58 4.32
CA THR A 196 6.16 -5.79 2.87
C THR A 196 5.40 -4.77 2.03
N ASP A 197 4.85 -3.73 2.66
CA ASP A 197 4.13 -2.68 1.96
C ASP A 197 5.11 -1.55 1.68
N CYS A 198 5.39 -1.35 0.41
CA CYS A 198 6.49 -0.52 -0.08
C CYS A 198 6.10 0.94 -0.32
N HIS A 199 5.06 1.45 0.30
CA HIS A 199 4.88 2.88 0.46
C HIS A 199 5.37 3.28 1.85
N HIS A 200 6.64 3.65 1.94
CA HIS A 200 7.21 4.16 3.16
C HIS A 200 7.40 5.67 3.04
N ALA A 201 6.40 6.43 3.47
CA ALA A 201 6.70 7.76 3.98
C ALA A 201 7.42 7.55 5.32
N ARG A 202 8.69 7.84 5.40
CA ARG A 202 9.45 7.82 6.65
C ARG A 202 9.48 9.23 7.21
N LEU A 203 8.97 9.38 8.42
CA LEU A 203 9.14 10.61 9.18
C LEU A 203 10.63 10.80 9.49
N LEU A 204 11.18 11.93 9.12
CA LEU A 204 12.52 12.34 9.52
C LEU A 204 12.37 13.16 10.81
N PRO A 205 13.25 12.99 11.82
CA PRO A 205 13.21 13.84 12.98
C PRO A 205 13.47 15.30 12.57
N SER A 206 12.70 16.21 13.15
CA SER A 206 12.97 17.65 13.07
C SER A 206 14.37 17.94 13.60
N VAL A 207 15.16 18.68 12.85
CA VAL A 207 16.49 19.20 13.26
C VAL A 207 16.29 20.40 14.19
#